data_e0ed6f97ce6e8e453ba9fa5e327e7d49
#
_entry.id   e0ed6f97ce6e8e453ba9fa5e327e7d49
#
_cell.length_a   1.000
_cell.length_b   1.000
_cell.length_c   1.000
_cell.angle_alpha   90.00
_cell.angle_beta   90.00
_cell.angle_gamma   90.00
#
_symmetry.space_group_name_H-M   'P 1'
#
loop_
_entity.id
_entity.type
_entity.pdbx_description
1 polymer ?
#
loop_
_entity_poly.entity_id
_entity_poly.type
_entity_poly.pdbx_seq_one_letter_code
_entity_poly.pdbx_strand_id
1 'polypeptide(L)'
;TAEPAVTPDIIATAEPTAAPAETAPAQTMPAETQSAETDNAAAALPIGDDPLNMIFASGAGAWGTEITLNADGTFTGEYHDSEMIENSEKYPKGTVYYCKFSGRFANITKIDDNSYAMTLEELTKDESNGAEWIEDEVRFVLSDAHGLENGTDFVFYMPDTPLDGLNSEFLSWWPDYYKLSGEAGEI
;
A
#
# COMPACT_ATOMS: atom_id res chain seq x y z
N THR A 1 -39.93 44.80 -12.48
CA THR A 1 -39.37 44.30 -13.76
C THR A 1 -38.87 42.90 -13.52
N ALA A 2 -39.61 41.89 -13.99
CA ALA A 2 -39.33 40.48 -13.84
C ALA A 2 -38.44 40.03 -15.00
N GLU A 3 -37.42 39.25 -14.66
CA GLU A 3 -36.48 38.60 -15.58
C GLU A 3 -37.08 37.25 -16.03
N PRO A 4 -37.00 36.85 -17.29
CA PRO A 4 -37.54 35.59 -17.78
C PRO A 4 -36.56 34.45 -17.53
N ALA A 5 -37.06 33.31 -17.03
CA ALA A 5 -36.39 32.04 -16.88
C ALA A 5 -36.05 31.42 -18.23
N VAL A 6 -34.78 30.99 -18.39
CA VAL A 6 -34.30 30.23 -19.56
C VAL A 6 -34.35 28.74 -19.24
N THR A 7 -35.16 27.98 -19.99
CA THR A 7 -35.24 26.53 -19.98
C THR A 7 -34.11 25.95 -20.87
N PRO A 8 -33.34 24.96 -20.47
CA PRO A 8 -32.41 24.27 -21.40
C PRO A 8 -33.13 23.20 -22.20
N ASP A 9 -32.89 23.23 -23.50
CA ASP A 9 -33.34 22.29 -24.51
C ASP A 9 -32.68 20.94 -24.35
N ILE A 10 -33.48 19.85 -24.40
CA ILE A 10 -33.04 18.48 -24.32
C ILE A 10 -32.72 18.02 -25.73
N ILE A 11 -31.42 17.76 -26.03
CA ILE A 11 -31.00 17.15 -27.29
C ILE A 11 -31.10 15.65 -27.15
N ALA A 12 -31.94 15.04 -27.98
CA ALA A 12 -32.09 13.59 -28.11
C ALA A 12 -30.86 12.98 -28.80
N THR A 13 -30.21 12.04 -28.14
CA THR A 13 -29.09 11.27 -28.68
C THR A 13 -29.64 10.07 -29.47
N ALA A 14 -29.24 9.96 -30.74
CA ALA A 14 -29.56 8.87 -31.63
C ALA A 14 -28.77 7.60 -31.27
N GLU A 15 -29.47 6.47 -31.31
CA GLU A 15 -28.98 5.09 -31.11
C GLU A 15 -28.13 4.65 -32.32
N PRO A 16 -26.95 4.01 -32.14
CA PRO A 16 -26.21 3.44 -33.27
C PRO A 16 -26.71 2.07 -33.63
N THR A 17 -27.07 1.94 -34.90
CA THR A 17 -27.46 0.71 -35.58
C THR A 17 -26.32 -0.30 -35.61
N ALA A 18 -26.60 -1.55 -35.21
CA ALA A 18 -25.68 -2.69 -35.26
C ALA A 18 -25.42 -3.14 -36.71
N ALA A 19 -24.15 -3.32 -37.08
CA ALA A 19 -23.71 -3.95 -38.31
C ALA A 19 -23.59 -5.48 -38.14
N PRO A 20 -23.77 -6.29 -39.18
CA PRO A 20 -23.82 -7.75 -39.09
C PRO A 20 -22.43 -8.38 -38.89
N ALA A 21 -22.38 -9.42 -38.07
CA ALA A 21 -21.20 -10.22 -37.77
C ALA A 21 -20.80 -11.08 -39.01
N GLU A 22 -19.55 -10.93 -39.40
CA GLU A 22 -18.90 -11.81 -40.40
C GLU A 22 -18.27 -13.01 -39.71
N THR A 23 -18.67 -14.21 -40.06
CA THR A 23 -18.26 -15.48 -39.49
C THR A 23 -16.94 -15.91 -40.11
N ALA A 24 -15.83 -15.89 -39.36
CA ALA A 24 -14.57 -16.50 -39.76
C ALA A 24 -14.46 -17.95 -39.25
N PRO A 25 -13.83 -18.88 -40.00
CA PRO A 25 -13.82 -20.30 -39.65
C PRO A 25 -12.87 -20.61 -38.48
N ALA A 26 -13.34 -21.48 -37.58
CA ALA A 26 -12.60 -22.01 -36.45
C ALA A 26 -11.38 -22.85 -36.94
N GLN A 27 -10.18 -22.42 -36.57
CA GLN A 27 -9.00 -23.26 -36.62
C GLN A 27 -8.87 -24.00 -35.27
N THR A 28 -9.04 -25.31 -35.33
CA THR A 28 -8.83 -26.24 -34.24
C THR A 28 -7.32 -26.43 -34.04
N MET A 29 -6.77 -25.87 -32.97
CA MET A 29 -5.44 -26.24 -32.49
C MET A 29 -5.56 -27.36 -31.43
N PRO A 30 -4.66 -28.36 -31.45
CA PRO A 30 -4.68 -29.44 -30.46
C PRO A 30 -4.35 -28.90 -29.08
N ALA A 31 -5.17 -29.23 -28.08
CA ALA A 31 -4.90 -29.00 -26.70
C ALA A 31 -3.74 -29.90 -26.23
N GLU A 32 -2.55 -29.37 -26.09
CA GLU A 32 -1.54 -29.97 -25.23
C GLU A 32 -1.84 -29.55 -23.81
N THR A 33 -2.48 -30.48 -23.08
CA THR A 33 -2.65 -30.41 -21.64
C THR A 33 -1.27 -30.67 -21.00
N GLN A 34 -0.50 -29.63 -20.77
CA GLN A 34 0.55 -29.67 -19.75
C GLN A 34 -0.09 -29.22 -18.44
N SER A 35 -0.56 -30.18 -17.66
CA SER A 35 -0.75 -30.02 -16.24
C SER A 35 0.63 -29.82 -15.60
N ALA A 36 1.10 -28.60 -15.52
CA ALA A 36 2.08 -28.23 -14.53
C ALA A 36 1.32 -28.21 -13.19
N GLU A 37 1.39 -29.28 -12.45
CA GLU A 37 1.24 -29.24 -10.99
C GLU A 37 2.35 -28.31 -10.49
N THR A 38 2.06 -27.03 -10.42
CA THR A 38 2.86 -26.09 -9.65
C THR A 38 2.56 -26.44 -8.20
N ASP A 39 3.52 -27.07 -7.57
CA ASP A 39 3.63 -27.20 -6.11
C ASP A 39 3.63 -25.75 -5.59
N ASN A 40 2.43 -25.23 -5.26
CA ASN A 40 2.26 -23.88 -4.77
C ASN A 40 2.52 -23.88 -3.26
N ALA A 41 3.73 -24.28 -2.89
CA ALA A 41 4.27 -23.92 -1.59
C ALA A 41 4.37 -22.39 -1.60
N ALA A 42 3.63 -21.72 -0.72
CA ALA A 42 3.70 -20.27 -0.57
C ALA A 42 5.19 -19.91 -0.44
N ALA A 43 5.69 -19.14 -1.40
CA ALA A 43 7.09 -18.75 -1.41
C ALA A 43 7.33 -17.90 -0.17
N ALA A 44 8.40 -18.16 0.56
CA ALA A 44 8.85 -17.29 1.64
C ALA A 44 9.65 -16.13 1.04
N LEU A 45 9.62 -14.97 1.72
CA LEU A 45 10.51 -13.87 1.40
C LEU A 45 11.96 -14.24 1.69
N PRO A 46 12.93 -13.80 0.88
CA PRO A 46 14.34 -14.17 1.03
C PRO A 46 15.08 -13.30 2.07
N ILE A 47 14.47 -13.08 3.24
CA ILE A 47 15.00 -12.22 4.31
C ILE A 47 15.73 -13.01 5.42
N GLY A 48 15.87 -14.34 5.25
CA GLY A 48 16.53 -15.17 6.24
C GLY A 48 15.64 -15.55 7.42
N ASP A 49 16.26 -16.03 8.51
CA ASP A 49 15.56 -16.49 9.71
C ASP A 49 15.23 -15.34 10.69
N ASP A 50 15.95 -14.23 10.61
CA ASP A 50 15.71 -13.05 11.45
C ASP A 50 14.65 -12.14 10.82
N PRO A 51 13.71 -11.61 11.60
CA PRO A 51 12.71 -10.66 11.11
C PRO A 51 13.35 -9.38 10.56
N LEU A 52 12.78 -8.86 9.48
CA LEU A 52 13.17 -7.58 8.89
C LEU A 52 12.39 -6.43 9.51
N ASN A 53 13.11 -5.42 10.03
CA ASN A 53 12.49 -4.18 10.50
C ASN A 53 12.47 -3.17 9.36
N MET A 54 11.28 -2.68 9.05
CA MET A 54 11.03 -1.67 8.02
C MET A 54 10.40 -0.43 8.67
N ILE A 55 10.78 0.74 8.21
CA ILE A 55 10.27 2.02 8.70
C ILE A 55 9.84 2.87 7.51
N PHE A 56 8.60 3.36 7.59
CA PHE A 56 8.07 4.37 6.69
C PHE A 56 7.73 5.61 7.53
N ALA A 57 8.51 6.66 7.42
CA ALA A 57 8.41 7.81 8.32
C ALA A 57 8.72 9.13 7.60
N SER A 58 8.27 10.23 8.18
CA SER A 58 8.79 11.55 7.84
C SER A 58 10.24 11.69 8.35
N GLY A 59 11.10 12.32 7.59
CA GLY A 59 12.48 12.56 7.99
C GLY A 59 12.65 13.37 9.29
N ALA A 60 11.60 14.04 9.75
CA ALA A 60 11.56 14.81 11.00
C ALA A 60 11.09 14.00 12.22
N GLY A 61 10.62 12.75 12.02
CA GLY A 61 10.20 11.85 13.10
C GLY A 61 8.85 12.20 13.74
N ALA A 62 8.05 13.09 13.13
CA ALA A 62 6.73 13.44 13.65
C ALA A 62 5.74 12.28 13.53
N TRP A 63 5.81 11.54 12.43
CA TRP A 63 5.02 10.36 12.18
C TRP A 63 5.86 9.22 11.60
N GLY A 64 5.42 8.00 11.83
CA GLY A 64 6.03 6.81 11.27
C GLY A 64 5.18 5.56 11.42
N THR A 65 5.35 4.65 10.46
CA THR A 65 4.86 3.27 10.53
C THR A 65 6.08 2.36 10.57
N GLU A 66 6.17 1.56 11.61
CA GLU A 66 7.22 0.55 11.78
C GLU A 66 6.61 -0.84 11.62
N ILE A 67 7.29 -1.73 10.91
CA ILE A 67 6.85 -3.10 10.65
C ILE A 67 8.01 -4.06 10.91
N THR A 68 7.74 -5.12 11.68
CA THR A 68 8.61 -6.28 11.82
C THR A 68 8.04 -7.42 11.00
N LEU A 69 8.67 -7.72 9.86
CA LEU A 69 8.24 -8.68 8.85
C LEU A 69 9.02 -9.99 8.95
N ASN A 70 8.32 -11.12 8.98
CA ASN A 70 8.88 -12.45 8.92
C ASN A 70 8.93 -13.01 7.50
N ALA A 71 9.80 -14.00 7.26
CA ALA A 71 9.97 -14.63 5.95
C ALA A 71 8.68 -15.30 5.41
N ASP A 72 7.79 -15.74 6.29
CA ASP A 72 6.50 -16.35 5.93
C ASP A 72 5.40 -15.32 5.58
N GLY A 73 5.73 -14.03 5.59
CA GLY A 73 4.84 -12.92 5.31
C GLY A 73 4.04 -12.43 6.51
N THR A 74 4.14 -13.05 7.68
CA THR A 74 3.51 -12.52 8.90
C THR A 74 4.25 -11.28 9.39
N PHE A 75 3.53 -10.34 9.97
CA PHE A 75 4.12 -9.12 10.50
C PHE A 75 3.39 -8.59 11.73
N THR A 76 4.11 -7.80 12.51
CA THR A 76 3.58 -6.90 13.53
C THR A 76 4.08 -5.49 13.26
N GLY A 77 3.36 -4.49 13.72
CA GLY A 77 3.79 -3.12 13.55
C GLY A 77 3.06 -2.12 14.42
N GLU A 78 3.55 -0.89 14.36
CA GLU A 78 2.90 0.24 15.00
C GLU A 78 3.00 1.50 14.13
N TYR A 79 1.99 2.34 14.23
CA TYR A 79 1.95 3.67 13.65
C TYR A 79 1.85 4.70 14.76
N HIS A 80 2.52 5.80 14.60
CA HIS A 80 2.36 7.00 15.42
C HIS A 80 2.42 8.27 14.58
N ASP A 81 1.68 9.29 15.02
CA ASP A 81 1.77 10.65 14.52
C ASP A 81 1.59 11.64 15.68
N SER A 82 2.47 12.61 15.79
CA SER A 82 2.50 13.58 16.88
C SER A 82 2.04 14.95 16.39
N GLU A 83 0.90 15.43 16.91
CA GLU A 83 0.31 16.72 16.58
C GLU A 83 0.40 17.67 17.80
N MET A 84 1.41 18.53 17.77
CA MET A 84 1.70 19.47 18.87
C MET A 84 0.71 20.62 18.96
N ILE A 85 0.00 20.93 17.87
CA ILE A 85 -0.97 22.05 17.81
C ILE A 85 -2.29 21.64 18.45
N GLU A 86 -2.67 20.36 18.36
CA GLU A 86 -3.86 19.81 19.02
C GLU A 86 -3.60 19.60 20.52
N ASN A 87 -3.67 20.68 21.28
CA ASN A 87 -3.45 20.66 22.73
C ASN A 87 -4.55 21.39 23.49
N SER A 88 -4.57 21.20 24.81
CA SER A 88 -5.44 21.90 25.76
C SER A 88 -4.80 21.98 27.13
N GLU A 89 -5.48 22.63 28.09
CA GLU A 89 -5.03 22.63 29.49
C GLU A 89 -4.90 21.22 30.11
N LYS A 90 -5.64 20.23 29.57
CA LYS A 90 -5.61 18.84 30.06
C LYS A 90 -4.48 17.99 29.40
N TYR A 91 -4.07 18.35 28.19
CA TYR A 91 -3.00 17.69 27.43
C TYR A 91 -2.12 18.74 26.74
N PRO A 92 -1.37 19.54 27.54
CA PRO A 92 -0.55 20.62 27.01
C PRO A 92 0.62 20.15 26.13
N LYS A 93 0.96 18.86 26.18
CA LYS A 93 2.03 18.27 25.38
C LYS A 93 1.57 17.83 23.99
N GLY A 94 0.27 18.03 23.65
CA GLY A 94 -0.28 17.72 22.33
C GLY A 94 -1.01 16.39 22.27
N THR A 95 -1.27 15.95 21.04
CA THR A 95 -1.99 14.72 20.72
C THR A 95 -1.08 13.75 19.97
N VAL A 96 -1.17 12.47 20.28
CA VAL A 96 -0.52 11.38 19.54
C VAL A 96 -1.60 10.46 18.98
N TYR A 97 -1.62 10.33 17.66
CA TYR A 97 -2.37 9.29 16.97
C TYR A 97 -1.54 8.02 16.95
N TYR A 98 -2.16 6.89 17.24
CA TYR A 98 -1.43 5.64 17.48
C TYR A 98 -2.23 4.43 17.00
N CYS A 99 -1.53 3.43 16.47
CA CYS A 99 -2.12 2.15 16.11
C CYS A 99 -1.09 1.04 16.28
N LYS A 100 -1.43 0.00 17.04
CA LYS A 100 -0.74 -1.29 16.97
C LYS A 100 -1.51 -2.23 16.08
N PHE A 101 -0.78 -2.99 15.26
CA PHE A 101 -1.40 -3.89 14.31
C PHE A 101 -0.53 -5.13 14.08
N SER A 102 -1.18 -6.17 13.57
CA SER A 102 -0.53 -7.37 13.05
C SER A 102 -1.23 -7.79 11.76
N GLY A 103 -0.58 -8.63 10.99
CA GLY A 103 -1.17 -9.09 9.74
C GLY A 103 -0.33 -10.11 9.01
N ARG A 104 -0.72 -10.36 7.76
CA ARG A 104 -0.05 -11.30 6.90
C ARG A 104 -0.13 -10.88 5.44
N PHE A 105 1.01 -10.92 4.79
CA PHE A 105 1.10 -10.93 3.34
C PHE A 105 1.06 -12.39 2.85
N ALA A 106 0.22 -12.65 1.86
CA ALA A 106 0.08 -13.94 1.19
C ALA A 106 0.43 -13.84 -0.29
N ASN A 107 0.32 -14.95 -1.02
CA ASN A 107 0.57 -15.03 -2.46
C ASN A 107 1.94 -14.48 -2.87
N ILE A 108 2.94 -14.68 -2.00
CA ILE A 108 4.30 -14.22 -2.23
C ILE A 108 4.82 -14.88 -3.50
N THR A 109 5.15 -14.08 -4.52
CA THR A 109 5.58 -14.55 -5.83
C THR A 109 6.78 -13.73 -6.32
N LYS A 110 7.85 -14.41 -6.70
CA LYS A 110 9.02 -13.75 -7.29
C LYS A 110 8.65 -13.11 -8.64
N ILE A 111 8.89 -11.79 -8.78
CA ILE A 111 8.73 -11.06 -10.05
C ILE A 111 10.01 -11.17 -10.88
N ASP A 112 11.15 -10.85 -10.25
CA ASP A 112 12.49 -10.91 -10.84
C ASP A 112 13.52 -11.28 -9.74
N ASP A 113 14.81 -11.09 -10.02
CA ASP A 113 15.86 -11.47 -9.05
C ASP A 113 15.87 -10.61 -7.79
N ASN A 114 15.30 -9.40 -7.85
CA ASN A 114 15.34 -8.42 -6.78
C ASN A 114 13.98 -8.02 -6.23
N SER A 115 12.87 -8.58 -6.75
CA SER A 115 11.53 -8.15 -6.32
C SER A 115 10.53 -9.29 -6.18
N TYR A 116 9.57 -9.10 -5.25
CA TYR A 116 8.51 -10.05 -4.93
C TYR A 116 7.16 -9.32 -4.84
N ALA A 117 6.15 -9.87 -5.54
CA ALA A 117 4.76 -9.46 -5.34
C ALA A 117 4.19 -10.17 -4.13
N MET A 118 3.30 -9.49 -3.40
CA MET A 118 2.57 -10.07 -2.28
C MET A 118 1.22 -9.35 -2.11
N THR A 119 0.25 -10.03 -1.51
CA THR A 119 -1.09 -9.50 -1.27
C THR A 119 -1.32 -9.42 0.24
N LEU A 120 -1.83 -8.29 0.73
CA LEU A 120 -2.26 -8.16 2.11
C LEU A 120 -3.51 -9.02 2.32
N GLU A 121 -3.36 -10.14 3.02
CA GLU A 121 -4.43 -11.09 3.29
C GLU A 121 -5.16 -10.75 4.59
N GLU A 122 -4.43 -10.34 5.60
CA GLU A 122 -4.96 -10.03 6.92
C GLU A 122 -4.29 -8.78 7.49
N LEU A 123 -5.11 -7.90 8.09
CA LEU A 123 -4.67 -6.75 8.87
C LEU A 123 -5.60 -6.61 10.07
N THR A 124 -5.07 -6.84 11.25
CA THR A 124 -5.79 -6.77 12.53
C THR A 124 -5.19 -5.66 13.38
N LYS A 125 -6.03 -4.76 13.87
CA LYS A 125 -5.65 -3.73 14.84
C LYS A 125 -5.93 -4.23 16.25
N ASP A 126 -5.02 -3.98 17.19
CA ASP A 126 -5.13 -4.45 18.57
C ASP A 126 -6.31 -3.82 19.31
N GLU A 127 -6.66 -2.57 18.95
CA GLU A 127 -7.73 -1.84 19.59
C GLU A 127 -8.63 -1.10 18.58
N SER A 128 -9.80 -0.66 19.05
CA SER A 128 -10.78 0.01 18.20
C SER A 128 -10.35 1.44 17.85
N ASN A 129 -10.35 1.77 16.57
CA ASN A 129 -10.11 3.10 16.07
C ASN A 129 -11.04 4.15 16.71
N GLY A 130 -10.50 5.32 17.05
CA GLY A 130 -11.21 6.46 17.61
C GLY A 130 -11.37 6.43 19.14
N ALA A 131 -10.92 5.39 19.85
CA ALA A 131 -10.81 5.45 21.29
C ALA A 131 -9.69 6.41 21.70
N GLU A 132 -9.88 7.10 22.82
CA GLU A 132 -8.93 8.10 23.32
C GLU A 132 -8.73 8.04 24.83
N TRP A 133 -7.53 8.42 25.28
CA TRP A 133 -7.21 8.62 26.70
C TRP A 133 -6.15 9.73 26.84
N ILE A 134 -5.95 10.18 28.09
CA ILE A 134 -4.89 11.15 28.42
C ILE A 134 -3.95 10.48 29.42
N GLU A 135 -2.67 10.49 29.11
CA GLU A 135 -1.60 9.97 29.95
C GLU A 135 -0.39 10.93 29.88
N ASP A 136 0.21 11.22 31.01
CA ASP A 136 1.37 12.12 31.13
C ASP A 136 1.22 13.47 30.40
N GLU A 137 0.01 14.04 30.41
CA GLU A 137 -0.33 15.31 29.75
C GLU A 137 -0.32 15.23 28.21
N VAL A 138 -0.33 14.02 27.61
CA VAL A 138 -0.50 13.74 26.19
C VAL A 138 -1.88 13.12 25.98
N ARG A 139 -2.61 13.55 24.97
CA ARG A 139 -3.81 12.88 24.50
C ARG A 139 -3.41 11.82 23.47
N PHE A 140 -3.78 10.58 23.71
CA PHE A 140 -3.64 9.49 22.75
C PHE A 140 -4.98 9.23 22.06
N VAL A 141 -4.94 9.02 20.76
CA VAL A 141 -6.11 8.70 19.93
C VAL A 141 -5.78 7.49 19.09
N LEU A 142 -6.57 6.42 19.19
CA LEU A 142 -6.40 5.25 18.33
C LEU A 142 -6.79 5.56 16.90
N SER A 143 -5.90 5.19 15.98
CA SER A 143 -5.92 5.51 14.56
C SER A 143 -5.91 4.25 13.69
N ASP A 144 -5.69 4.43 12.39
CA ASP A 144 -5.53 3.35 11.43
C ASP A 144 -4.03 2.97 11.24
N ALA A 145 -3.81 1.80 10.64
CA ALA A 145 -2.47 1.32 10.27
C ALA A 145 -2.01 2.02 8.98
N HIS A 146 -1.64 3.31 9.08
CA HIS A 146 -1.29 4.11 7.92
C HIS A 146 -0.15 3.51 7.09
N GLY A 147 -0.37 3.49 5.77
CA GLY A 147 0.49 2.84 4.79
C GLY A 147 0.04 1.43 4.40
N LEU A 148 -0.83 0.78 5.20
CA LEU A 148 -1.35 -0.55 4.90
C LEU A 148 -2.86 -0.58 4.66
N GLU A 149 -3.64 0.30 5.30
CA GLU A 149 -5.11 0.23 5.38
C GLU A 149 -5.84 0.35 4.04
N ASN A 150 -5.18 0.92 3.02
CA ASN A 150 -5.77 1.13 1.69
C ASN A 150 -5.10 0.30 0.59
N GLY A 151 -4.09 -0.50 0.92
CA GLY A 151 -3.36 -1.34 -0.01
C GLY A 151 -3.85 -2.78 0.00
N THR A 152 -3.92 -3.41 -1.17
CA THR A 152 -4.13 -4.84 -1.31
C THR A 152 -2.91 -5.54 -1.89
N ASP A 153 -2.26 -4.90 -2.84
CA ASP A 153 -1.10 -5.44 -3.54
C ASP A 153 0.16 -4.66 -3.20
N PHE A 154 1.22 -5.38 -2.86
CA PHE A 154 2.49 -4.82 -2.43
C PHE A 154 3.62 -5.42 -3.23
N VAL A 155 4.69 -4.67 -3.39
CA VAL A 155 5.95 -5.16 -3.94
C VAL A 155 7.04 -4.99 -2.91
N PHE A 156 7.73 -6.08 -2.62
CA PHE A 156 8.90 -6.09 -1.77
C PHE A 156 10.15 -6.05 -2.67
N TYR A 157 10.96 -5.02 -2.48
CA TYR A 157 12.23 -4.85 -3.17
C TYR A 157 13.37 -5.30 -2.27
N MET A 158 14.28 -6.10 -2.80
CA MET A 158 15.50 -6.53 -2.13
C MET A 158 16.54 -5.40 -2.12
N PRO A 159 17.50 -5.42 -1.19
CA PRO A 159 18.72 -4.63 -1.34
C PRO A 159 19.37 -4.87 -2.70
N ASP A 160 20.07 -3.88 -3.23
CA ASP A 160 20.72 -3.89 -4.54
C ASP A 160 19.74 -3.94 -5.73
N THR A 161 18.45 -3.64 -5.53
CA THR A 161 17.51 -3.47 -6.63
C THR A 161 17.92 -2.26 -7.48
N PRO A 162 18.14 -2.44 -8.81
CA PRO A 162 18.45 -1.33 -9.69
C PRO A 162 17.35 -0.27 -9.69
N LEU A 163 17.73 0.99 -9.55
CA LEU A 163 16.78 2.12 -9.58
C LEU A 163 16.18 2.36 -10.96
N ASP A 164 16.88 1.88 -12.01
CA ASP A 164 16.44 2.01 -13.39
C ASP A 164 15.18 1.15 -13.61
N GLY A 165 14.08 1.81 -13.94
CA GLY A 165 12.79 1.17 -14.13
C GLY A 165 11.88 1.15 -12.91
N LEU A 166 12.32 1.60 -11.72
CA LEU A 166 11.42 1.79 -10.58
C LEU A 166 10.45 2.96 -10.82
N ASN A 167 9.26 2.85 -10.21
CA ASN A 167 8.24 3.88 -10.32
C ASN A 167 8.74 5.22 -9.75
N SER A 168 8.60 6.28 -10.52
CA SER A 168 9.04 7.63 -10.14
C SER A 168 8.30 8.17 -8.92
N GLU A 169 7.06 7.77 -8.68
CA GLU A 169 6.30 8.14 -7.48
C GLU A 169 6.92 7.48 -6.24
N PHE A 170 7.25 6.19 -6.32
CA PHE A 170 7.97 5.48 -5.27
C PHE A 170 9.30 6.16 -4.94
N LEU A 171 10.11 6.44 -5.96
CA LEU A 171 11.41 7.11 -5.80
C LEU A 171 11.28 8.51 -5.19
N SER A 172 10.21 9.24 -5.50
CA SER A 172 9.98 10.59 -4.95
C SER A 172 9.67 10.57 -3.45
N TRP A 173 9.15 9.47 -2.94
CA TRP A 173 8.87 9.27 -1.52
C TRP A 173 10.05 8.70 -0.74
N TRP A 174 11.04 8.14 -1.43
CA TRP A 174 12.18 7.55 -0.75
C TRP A 174 13.08 8.64 -0.19
N PRO A 175 13.31 8.65 1.14
CA PRO A 175 14.18 9.64 1.77
C PRO A 175 15.58 9.59 1.16
N ASP A 176 16.12 10.78 0.88
CA ASP A 176 17.48 10.93 0.33
C ASP A 176 17.70 10.40 -1.11
N TYR A 177 16.66 9.95 -1.82
CA TYR A 177 16.80 9.53 -3.22
C TYR A 177 17.55 10.57 -4.08
N TYR A 178 17.30 11.85 -3.87
CA TYR A 178 17.99 12.93 -4.60
C TYR A 178 19.51 12.96 -4.34
N LYS A 179 19.99 12.41 -3.22
CA LYS A 179 21.43 12.28 -2.94
C LYS A 179 22.05 11.12 -3.69
N LEU A 180 21.29 10.11 -4.02
CA LEU A 180 21.70 8.90 -4.71
C LEU A 180 21.54 9.01 -6.23
N SER A 181 20.70 9.94 -6.71
CA SER A 181 20.42 10.12 -8.14
C SER A 181 21.62 10.60 -8.98
N GLY A 182 22.75 10.92 -8.36
CA GLY A 182 24.02 11.26 -9.01
C GLY A 182 24.99 10.08 -9.13
N GLU A 183 24.73 8.98 -8.47
CA GLU A 183 25.50 7.74 -8.50
C GLU A 183 24.62 6.65 -9.09
N ALA A 184 25.19 5.69 -9.82
CA ALA A 184 24.42 4.53 -10.30
C ALA A 184 23.88 3.82 -9.06
N GLY A 185 22.58 4.05 -8.77
CA GLY A 185 21.99 3.70 -7.50
C GLY A 185 21.35 2.33 -7.51
N GLU A 186 21.50 1.68 -6.38
CA GLU A 186 20.75 0.50 -5.94
C GLU A 186 20.06 0.87 -4.61
N ILE A 187 18.91 0.33 -4.33
CA ILE A 187 18.25 0.47 -3.03
C ILE A 187 18.72 -0.61 -2.07
#